data_2e5d845944ba57b35296719c1e1aef32
#
_entry.id   2e5d845944ba57b35296719c1e1aef32
#
_cell.length_a   1.000
_cell.length_b   1.000
_cell.length_c   1.000
_cell.angle_alpha   90.00
_cell.angle_beta   90.00
_cell.angle_gamma   90.00
#
_symmetry.space_group_name_H-M   'P 1'
#
loop_
_entity.id
_entity.type
_entity.pdbx_description
1 polymer ?
#
loop_
_entity_poly.entity_id
_entity_poly.type
_entity_poly.pdbx_seq_one_letter_code
_entity_poly.pdbx_strand_id
1 'polypeptide(L)'
;MQSKWNRREFLQHASAATLAALAAGAPVSNLLSSCKSKSNSSADTVILLWMAGGMAHTETFDPKLYTPFEKDMEGNRVLSTFKSLPTKLDGIHFSEGLQSIGNVMDKGTLIRSYVAADMGHILHSRHQYHWHTCYEPPQTVAAPHIGSWIAKELGPKNPVIPAFVDIGQRFTVGEAEELKAFHTAGFLGNEFGPFFIPDPSQGLESVRPPVGMDAKRFERRNQLYNELINNSPVGEFGSDYQRESLKRSMEQAYALLNSPESKAFDLSTEPKKSYDIYNTGKFGLGCLLARRLTEQGARFISVTTEYEPFKGWDTHENGHTRLEEMKKQIDGPVAQLIKDLDEKGLLDRTMVVLASEFSRDMMVEGRPDAKVLEQVAQPDILSDLKFYGMHRHFTDGCSMLMFGGGIKKGFVYGKTADERPCKTIENPIKIDGVHQTIYHALGIAEDTQYEVEKRPFYTTPDGKGKAVMELLS
;
A
#
# COMPACT_ATOMS: atom_id res chain seq x y z
N MET A 1 25.58 3.36 32.79
CA MET A 1 25.08 4.19 33.91
C MET A 1 23.55 4.16 33.86
N GLN A 2 22.91 3.39 34.76
CA GLN A 2 21.45 3.37 34.87
C GLN A 2 21.00 4.65 35.57
N SER A 3 20.33 5.56 34.87
CA SER A 3 19.65 6.72 35.45
C SER A 3 18.47 6.19 36.26
N LYS A 4 18.58 6.20 37.58
CA LYS A 4 17.46 5.89 38.48
C LYS A 4 16.58 7.15 38.58
N TRP A 5 15.56 7.20 37.76
CA TRP A 5 14.53 8.24 37.91
C TRP A 5 13.81 8.10 39.24
N ASN A 6 13.63 9.19 39.94
CA ASN A 6 12.75 9.19 41.13
C ASN A 6 11.28 9.29 40.70
N ARG A 7 10.34 8.96 41.60
CA ARG A 7 8.90 8.95 41.34
C ARG A 7 8.38 10.29 40.78
N ARG A 8 8.97 11.41 41.18
CA ARG A 8 8.52 12.74 40.80
C ARG A 8 8.98 13.07 39.36
N GLU A 9 10.17 12.69 38.98
CA GLU A 9 10.68 12.84 37.65
C GLU A 9 9.94 11.94 36.64
N PHE A 10 9.59 10.71 37.04
CA PHE A 10 8.76 9.81 36.25
C PHE A 10 7.38 10.41 35.95
N LEU A 11 6.68 10.96 36.99
CA LEU A 11 5.37 11.56 36.82
C LEU A 11 5.39 12.85 36.00
N GLN A 12 6.48 13.60 36.01
CA GLN A 12 6.60 14.83 35.22
C GLN A 12 6.79 14.55 33.70
N HIS A 13 7.33 13.40 33.36
CA HIS A 13 7.63 13.03 31.97
C HIS A 13 6.68 11.98 31.38
N ALA A 14 5.84 11.37 32.20
CA ALA A 14 4.85 10.41 31.73
C ALA A 14 3.68 11.11 31.03
N SER A 15 3.31 10.67 29.84
CA SER A 15 2.11 11.15 29.16
C SER A 15 0.83 10.73 29.91
N ALA A 16 -0.27 11.44 29.72
CA ALA A 16 -1.58 11.08 30.28
C ALA A 16 -2.00 9.63 29.92
N ALA A 17 -1.64 9.16 28.72
CA ALA A 17 -1.88 7.78 28.28
C ALA A 17 -1.06 6.77 29.10
N THR A 18 0.20 7.08 29.41
CA THR A 18 1.05 6.24 30.26
C THR A 18 0.50 6.13 31.67
N LEU A 19 0.00 7.23 32.22
CA LEU A 19 -0.60 7.26 33.54
C LEU A 19 -1.93 6.51 33.61
N ALA A 20 -2.76 6.60 32.55
CA ALA A 20 -4.01 5.85 32.44
C ALA A 20 -3.75 4.33 32.32
N ALA A 21 -2.74 3.91 31.55
CA ALA A 21 -2.36 2.50 31.42
C ALA A 21 -1.82 1.91 32.74
N LEU A 22 -1.05 2.68 33.51
CA LEU A 22 -0.58 2.28 34.84
C LEU A 22 -1.74 2.16 35.85
N ALA A 23 -2.70 3.06 35.78
CA ALA A 23 -3.91 3.01 36.63
C ALA A 23 -4.81 1.80 36.30
N ALA A 24 -4.78 1.34 35.05
CA ALA A 24 -5.50 0.14 34.58
C ALA A 24 -4.77 -1.19 34.87
N GLY A 25 -3.63 -1.17 35.58
CA GLY A 25 -2.88 -2.38 35.93
C GLY A 25 -2.12 -3.06 34.80
N ALA A 26 -1.82 -2.33 33.71
CA ALA A 26 -1.05 -2.87 32.59
C ALA A 26 0.39 -3.22 33.00
N PRO A 27 0.97 -4.34 32.52
CA PRO A 27 2.35 -4.73 32.84
C PRO A 27 3.34 -3.66 32.36
N VAL A 28 4.26 -3.28 33.24
CA VAL A 28 5.27 -2.21 33.01
C VAL A 28 6.20 -2.52 31.83
N SER A 29 6.39 -3.79 31.49
CA SER A 29 7.20 -4.24 30.35
C SER A 29 6.70 -3.71 29.01
N ASN A 30 5.39 -3.58 28.83
CA ASN A 30 4.78 -3.05 27.59
C ASN A 30 4.84 -1.51 27.50
N LEU A 31 5.03 -0.83 28.63
CA LEU A 31 5.13 0.63 28.70
C LEU A 31 6.55 1.14 28.40
N LEU A 32 7.56 0.33 28.70
CA LEU A 32 8.97 0.69 28.43
C LEU A 32 9.35 0.53 26.95
N SER A 33 8.63 -0.30 26.20
CA SER A 33 8.81 -0.42 24.74
C SER A 33 8.32 0.83 23.98
N SER A 34 7.36 1.58 24.53
CA SER A 34 6.85 2.81 23.90
C SER A 34 7.69 4.07 24.21
N CYS A 35 8.72 3.95 25.05
CA CYS A 35 9.65 5.04 25.39
C CYS A 35 10.97 4.99 24.59
N LYS A 36 11.05 4.22 23.49
CA LYS A 36 12.15 4.41 22.52
C LYS A 36 12.01 5.84 21.97
N SER A 37 13.09 6.62 22.04
CA SER A 37 13.17 8.00 21.57
C SER A 37 12.37 8.14 20.27
N LYS A 38 11.45 9.11 20.19
CA LYS A 38 10.91 9.53 18.91
C LYS A 38 12.12 9.94 18.06
N SER A 39 12.54 9.04 17.17
CA SER A 39 13.38 9.45 16.05
C SER A 39 12.63 10.60 15.36
N ASN A 40 13.33 11.57 14.81
CA ASN A 40 12.71 12.66 14.06
C ASN A 40 11.99 12.09 12.84
N SER A 41 10.76 11.57 13.04
CA SER A 41 9.95 11.04 11.95
C SER A 41 9.64 12.15 10.96
N SER A 42 9.87 11.93 9.69
CA SER A 42 9.50 12.85 8.60
C SER A 42 8.05 12.62 8.13
N ALA A 43 7.48 11.44 8.39
CA ALA A 43 6.12 11.09 8.04
C ALA A 43 5.26 10.70 9.26
N ASP A 44 3.95 10.85 9.13
CA ASP A 44 2.92 10.41 10.07
C ASP A 44 1.92 9.45 9.45
N THR A 45 1.75 9.52 8.13
CA THR A 45 0.73 8.81 7.36
C THR A 45 1.36 8.29 6.07
N VAL A 46 0.92 7.12 5.65
CA VAL A 46 1.26 6.53 4.34
C VAL A 46 -0.01 6.30 3.54
N ILE A 47 -0.01 6.72 2.28
CA ILE A 47 -1.01 6.35 1.29
C ILE A 47 -0.32 5.46 0.27
N LEU A 48 -0.74 4.20 0.17
CA LEU A 48 -0.30 3.26 -0.84
C LEU A 48 -1.31 3.23 -1.99
N LEU A 49 -0.89 3.66 -3.17
CA LEU A 49 -1.65 3.57 -4.41
C LEU A 49 -1.19 2.30 -5.13
N TRP A 50 -2.00 1.25 -5.08
CA TRP A 50 -1.62 -0.07 -5.50
C TRP A 50 -2.18 -0.43 -6.88
N MET A 51 -1.27 -0.58 -7.86
CA MET A 51 -1.58 -0.93 -9.25
C MET A 51 -1.48 -2.44 -9.43
N ALA A 52 -2.46 -3.17 -8.90
CA ALA A 52 -2.45 -4.62 -8.92
C ALA A 52 -2.54 -5.20 -10.34
N GLY A 53 -1.65 -6.12 -10.69
CA GLY A 53 -1.62 -6.79 -11.99
C GLY A 53 -0.30 -6.63 -12.75
N GLY A 54 0.75 -6.07 -12.14
CA GLY A 54 2.06 -5.93 -12.75
C GLY A 54 2.11 -4.78 -13.76
N MET A 55 2.09 -3.55 -13.27
CA MET A 55 2.15 -2.34 -14.09
C MET A 55 3.47 -2.23 -14.86
N ALA A 56 3.41 -2.28 -16.20
CA ALA A 56 4.58 -2.21 -17.07
C ALA A 56 5.33 -0.87 -16.95
N HIS A 57 6.61 -0.90 -16.55
CA HIS A 57 7.43 0.30 -16.42
C HIS A 57 7.65 1.00 -17.76
N THR A 58 7.87 0.23 -18.85
CA THR A 58 8.10 0.76 -20.21
C THR A 58 6.86 1.43 -20.80
N GLU A 59 5.70 1.16 -20.27
CA GLU A 59 4.43 1.75 -20.72
C GLU A 59 3.92 2.84 -19.79
N THR A 60 4.65 3.14 -18.71
CA THR A 60 4.21 4.12 -17.70
C THR A 60 5.30 5.15 -17.35
N PHE A 61 6.13 4.89 -16.35
CA PHE A 61 7.03 5.89 -15.76
C PHE A 61 8.48 5.80 -16.22
N ASP A 62 8.80 4.82 -17.07
CA ASP A 62 10.12 4.65 -17.66
C ASP A 62 10.01 4.22 -19.15
N PRO A 63 9.29 5.02 -19.98
CA PRO A 63 9.07 4.67 -21.39
C PRO A 63 10.40 4.57 -22.14
N LYS A 64 10.46 3.57 -23.01
CA LYS A 64 11.59 3.32 -23.92
C LYS A 64 11.24 3.81 -25.32
N LEU A 65 12.00 3.36 -26.32
CA LEU A 65 11.75 3.74 -27.71
C LEU A 65 10.33 3.38 -28.12
N TYR A 66 9.55 4.41 -28.48
CA TYR A 66 8.20 4.23 -29.02
C TYR A 66 8.27 3.57 -30.40
N THR A 67 7.53 2.49 -30.56
CA THR A 67 7.39 1.78 -31.84
C THR A 67 5.91 1.73 -32.21
N PRO A 68 5.43 2.53 -33.17
CA PRO A 68 4.02 2.51 -33.57
C PRO A 68 3.63 1.14 -34.14
N PHE A 69 2.36 0.78 -33.95
CA PHE A 69 1.83 -0.47 -34.49
C PHE A 69 1.82 -0.44 -36.03
N GLU A 70 2.41 -1.49 -36.61
CA GLU A 70 2.29 -1.83 -38.03
C GLU A 70 1.85 -3.30 -38.12
N LYS A 71 0.85 -3.59 -38.95
CA LYS A 71 0.39 -4.96 -39.11
C LYS A 71 1.54 -5.84 -39.64
N ASP A 72 1.64 -7.03 -39.06
CA ASP A 72 2.67 -8.04 -39.39
C ASP A 72 4.13 -7.61 -39.05
N MET A 73 4.27 -6.64 -38.11
CA MET A 73 5.58 -6.26 -37.56
C MET A 73 6.14 -7.32 -36.62
N GLU A 74 7.46 -7.35 -36.43
CA GLU A 74 8.12 -8.21 -35.46
C GLU A 74 7.89 -7.68 -33.99
N GLY A 75 7.38 -8.53 -33.09
CA GLY A 75 7.10 -8.18 -31.72
C GLY A 75 8.34 -7.79 -30.90
N ASN A 76 9.51 -8.37 -31.23
CA ASN A 76 10.78 -8.06 -30.56
C ASN A 76 11.26 -6.62 -30.76
N ARG A 77 10.76 -5.90 -31.76
CA ARG A 77 11.09 -4.49 -32.02
C ARG A 77 10.36 -3.52 -31.10
N VAL A 78 9.28 -3.96 -30.46
CA VAL A 78 8.42 -3.10 -29.64
C VAL A 78 8.96 -3.03 -28.21
N LEU A 79 9.39 -1.84 -27.77
CA LEU A 79 9.80 -1.56 -26.40
C LEU A 79 8.72 -0.80 -25.62
N SER A 80 8.12 0.23 -26.24
CA SER A 80 6.99 0.96 -25.71
C SER A 80 5.94 1.21 -26.78
N THR A 81 4.67 1.06 -26.40
CA THR A 81 3.53 1.23 -27.32
C THR A 81 2.95 2.64 -27.30
N PHE A 82 3.44 3.50 -26.43
CA PHE A 82 3.02 4.90 -26.30
C PHE A 82 4.21 5.84 -26.52
N LYS A 83 3.92 7.06 -26.94
CA LYS A 83 4.91 8.14 -26.99
C LYS A 83 5.37 8.51 -25.58
N SER A 84 6.61 8.91 -25.47
CA SER A 84 7.14 9.50 -24.25
C SER A 84 6.93 11.02 -24.26
N LEU A 85 6.43 11.56 -23.15
CA LEU A 85 6.16 12.99 -22.98
C LEU A 85 6.95 13.54 -21.78
N PRO A 86 7.46 14.79 -21.87
CA PRO A 86 8.25 15.39 -20.80
C PRO A 86 7.44 15.53 -19.52
N THR A 87 8.11 15.40 -18.39
CA THR A 87 7.56 15.69 -17.07
C THR A 87 8.06 17.04 -16.56
N LYS A 88 7.71 17.38 -15.32
CA LYS A 88 8.26 18.55 -14.61
C LYS A 88 9.75 18.42 -14.27
N LEU A 89 10.31 17.20 -14.38
CA LEU A 89 11.73 16.93 -14.17
C LEU A 89 12.47 16.96 -15.50
N ASP A 90 13.54 17.74 -15.57
CA ASP A 90 14.36 17.86 -16.78
C ASP A 90 14.93 16.50 -17.21
N GLY A 91 14.76 16.17 -18.49
CA GLY A 91 15.24 14.91 -19.07
C GLY A 91 14.43 13.66 -18.67
N ILE A 92 13.38 13.79 -17.88
CA ILE A 92 12.52 12.68 -17.47
C ILE A 92 11.19 12.74 -18.23
N HIS A 93 10.83 11.60 -18.80
CA HIS A 93 9.62 11.45 -19.60
C HIS A 93 8.75 10.36 -19.01
N PHE A 94 7.44 10.55 -19.09
CA PHE A 94 6.43 9.54 -18.83
C PHE A 94 5.71 9.17 -20.12
N SER A 95 5.10 8.02 -20.12
CA SER A 95 4.27 7.57 -21.22
C SER A 95 3.06 8.48 -21.41
N GLU A 96 2.68 8.70 -22.67
CA GLU A 96 1.44 9.41 -23.05
C GLU A 96 0.24 8.88 -22.26
N GLY A 97 -0.60 9.80 -21.74
CA GLY A 97 -1.70 9.49 -20.83
C GLY A 97 -1.37 9.68 -19.34
N LEU A 98 -0.12 10.06 -18.98
CA LEU A 98 0.33 10.30 -17.61
C LEU A 98 0.88 11.72 -17.40
N GLN A 99 0.37 12.68 -18.16
CA GLN A 99 0.86 14.06 -18.14
C GLN A 99 0.57 14.78 -16.82
N SER A 100 -0.58 14.51 -16.21
CA SER A 100 -0.94 15.17 -14.94
C SER A 100 -0.04 14.72 -13.80
N ILE A 101 0.28 13.42 -13.72
CA ILE A 101 1.27 12.90 -12.77
C ILE A 101 2.65 13.47 -13.09
N GLY A 102 3.05 13.51 -14.37
CA GLY A 102 4.31 14.11 -14.81
C GLY A 102 4.46 15.57 -14.33
N ASN A 103 3.38 16.33 -14.31
CA ASN A 103 3.34 17.74 -13.89
C ASN A 103 3.48 17.97 -12.35
N VAL A 104 3.45 16.92 -11.54
CA VAL A 104 3.67 17.02 -10.08
C VAL A 104 4.95 16.33 -9.63
N MET A 105 5.78 15.87 -10.56
CA MET A 105 7.01 15.12 -10.24
C MET A 105 8.09 15.97 -9.55
N ASP A 106 8.01 17.29 -9.65
CA ASP A 106 8.83 18.21 -8.85
C ASP A 106 8.62 18.06 -7.32
N LYS A 107 7.54 17.39 -6.89
CA LYS A 107 7.17 17.14 -5.49
C LYS A 107 7.57 15.76 -4.98
N GLY A 108 8.14 14.91 -5.83
CA GLY A 108 8.42 13.51 -5.46
C GLY A 108 9.67 12.93 -6.11
N THR A 109 9.81 11.63 -5.95
CA THR A 109 10.91 10.81 -6.48
C THR A 109 10.35 9.74 -7.41
N LEU A 110 10.97 9.58 -8.58
CA LEU A 110 10.82 8.43 -9.45
C LEU A 110 11.88 7.39 -9.10
N ILE A 111 11.48 6.19 -8.74
CA ILE A 111 12.35 5.01 -8.58
C ILE A 111 12.15 4.13 -9.83
N ARG A 112 13.23 3.88 -10.58
CA ARG A 112 13.20 3.04 -11.81
C ARG A 112 13.76 1.63 -11.61
N SER A 113 14.29 1.36 -10.44
CA SER A 113 15.15 0.20 -10.17
C SER A 113 14.60 -0.77 -9.13
N TYR A 114 13.28 -0.79 -8.90
CA TYR A 114 12.69 -1.83 -8.05
C TYR A 114 12.82 -3.20 -8.75
N VAL A 115 13.36 -4.16 -8.01
CA VAL A 115 13.56 -5.55 -8.46
C VAL A 115 12.69 -6.45 -7.58
N ALA A 116 11.71 -7.10 -8.19
CA ALA A 116 10.87 -8.07 -7.48
C ALA A 116 11.64 -9.36 -7.19
N ALA A 117 11.22 -10.09 -6.16
CA ALA A 117 11.88 -11.35 -5.77
C ALA A 117 11.78 -12.41 -6.87
N ASP A 118 12.80 -13.24 -6.95
CA ASP A 118 12.75 -14.47 -7.75
C ASP A 118 12.25 -15.63 -6.85
N MET A 119 10.97 -15.95 -6.98
CA MET A 119 10.32 -17.02 -6.22
C MET A 119 10.05 -18.27 -7.06
N GLY A 120 10.75 -18.42 -8.18
CA GLY A 120 10.65 -19.56 -9.10
C GLY A 120 9.43 -19.53 -10.03
N HIS A 121 8.27 -19.14 -9.53
CA HIS A 121 7.06 -18.89 -10.32
C HIS A 121 6.62 -17.44 -10.14
N ILE A 122 6.31 -16.76 -11.25
CA ILE A 122 5.85 -15.38 -11.19
C ILE A 122 4.32 -15.39 -11.17
N LEU A 123 3.77 -15.44 -9.95
CA LEU A 123 2.35 -15.40 -9.68
C LEU A 123 1.99 -14.08 -8.96
N HIS A 124 0.91 -13.45 -9.40
CA HIS A 124 0.45 -12.20 -8.79
C HIS A 124 0.19 -12.33 -7.30
N SER A 125 -0.50 -13.40 -6.86
CA SER A 125 -0.80 -13.66 -5.45
C SER A 125 0.46 -13.70 -4.59
N ARG A 126 1.50 -14.43 -5.03
CA ARG A 126 2.77 -14.57 -4.29
C ARG A 126 3.56 -13.27 -4.23
N HIS A 127 3.63 -12.53 -5.34
CA HIS A 127 4.37 -11.27 -5.40
C HIS A 127 3.63 -10.14 -4.66
N GLN A 128 2.30 -10.12 -4.69
CA GLN A 128 1.51 -9.21 -3.84
C GLN A 128 1.70 -9.52 -2.36
N TYR A 129 1.63 -10.82 -1.97
CA TYR A 129 1.95 -11.22 -0.60
C TYR A 129 3.34 -10.72 -0.18
N HIS A 130 4.38 -10.99 -0.99
CA HIS A 130 5.75 -10.57 -0.71
C HIS A 130 5.87 -9.04 -0.63
N TRP A 131 5.24 -8.31 -1.55
CA TRP A 131 5.31 -6.85 -1.54
C TRP A 131 4.66 -6.26 -0.27
N HIS A 132 3.50 -6.75 0.12
CA HIS A 132 2.75 -6.21 1.27
C HIS A 132 3.28 -6.65 2.63
N THR A 133 3.93 -7.79 2.71
CA THR A 133 4.42 -8.35 3.99
C THR A 133 5.94 -8.32 4.14
N CYS A 134 6.70 -8.13 3.06
CA CYS A 134 8.14 -8.31 2.96
C CYS A 134 8.62 -9.77 3.08
N TYR A 135 7.72 -10.73 3.23
CA TYR A 135 8.05 -12.16 3.39
C TYR A 135 7.61 -12.96 2.18
N GLU A 136 8.46 -13.90 1.74
CA GLU A 136 8.11 -14.80 0.64
C GLU A 136 7.15 -15.90 1.11
N PRO A 137 6.03 -16.15 0.42
CA PRO A 137 5.13 -17.25 0.74
C PRO A 137 5.70 -18.60 0.27
N PRO A 138 5.31 -19.75 0.91
CA PRO A 138 4.44 -19.84 2.06
C PRO A 138 5.17 -19.58 3.38
N GLN A 139 4.46 -19.02 4.35
CA GLN A 139 4.97 -18.83 5.70
C GLN A 139 4.23 -19.74 6.68
N THR A 140 4.95 -20.27 7.70
CA THR A 140 4.33 -21.05 8.78
C THR A 140 3.52 -20.19 9.73
N VAL A 141 3.87 -18.91 9.83
CA VAL A 141 3.14 -17.89 10.57
C VAL A 141 2.69 -16.82 9.59
N ALA A 142 1.43 -16.43 9.67
CA ALA A 142 0.90 -15.36 8.80
C ALA A 142 1.66 -14.05 9.05
N ALA A 143 2.41 -13.60 8.06
CA ALA A 143 3.16 -12.36 8.13
C ALA A 143 2.20 -11.16 8.09
N PRO A 144 2.36 -10.16 8.98
CA PRO A 144 1.52 -8.98 8.96
C PRO A 144 1.74 -8.11 7.72
N HIS A 145 0.68 -7.50 7.22
CA HIS A 145 0.73 -6.45 6.21
C HIS A 145 1.53 -5.23 6.73
N ILE A 146 2.24 -4.52 5.84
CA ILE A 146 2.97 -3.28 6.20
C ILE A 146 2.09 -2.28 6.95
N GLY A 147 0.82 -2.10 6.52
CA GLY A 147 -0.15 -1.24 7.20
C GLY A 147 -0.48 -1.70 8.63
N SER A 148 -0.47 -3.01 8.87
CA SER A 148 -0.69 -3.56 10.21
C SER A 148 0.50 -3.33 11.14
N TRP A 149 1.73 -3.43 10.63
CA TRP A 149 2.92 -3.02 11.36
C TRP A 149 2.86 -1.53 11.75
N ILE A 150 2.53 -0.66 10.79
CA ILE A 150 2.40 0.80 11.02
C ILE A 150 1.30 1.09 12.05
N ALA A 151 0.14 0.43 11.93
CA ALA A 151 -0.96 0.57 12.88
C ALA A 151 -0.57 0.12 14.30
N LYS A 152 0.20 -0.96 14.41
CA LYS A 152 0.69 -1.49 15.69
C LYS A 152 1.70 -0.58 16.37
N GLU A 153 2.70 -0.12 15.60
CA GLU A 153 3.82 0.65 16.16
C GLU A 153 3.46 2.10 16.49
N LEU A 154 2.61 2.72 15.65
CA LEU A 154 2.28 4.14 15.81
C LEU A 154 0.95 4.39 16.52
N GLY A 155 0.05 3.41 16.52
CA GLY A 155 -1.32 3.59 16.98
C GLY A 155 -2.13 4.56 16.11
N PRO A 156 -3.42 4.77 16.39
CA PRO A 156 -4.24 5.73 15.67
C PRO A 156 -3.86 7.18 16.03
N LYS A 157 -3.89 8.09 15.05
CA LYS A 157 -3.78 9.55 15.31
C LYS A 157 -5.08 10.09 15.90
N ASN A 158 -6.19 9.60 15.39
CA ASN A 158 -7.54 9.83 15.89
C ASN A 158 -8.05 8.49 16.44
N PRO A 159 -8.46 8.41 17.71
CA PRO A 159 -8.85 7.14 18.33
C PRO A 159 -10.09 6.49 17.70
N VAL A 160 -10.84 7.23 16.90
CA VAL A 160 -12.08 6.77 16.24
C VAL A 160 -11.82 6.29 14.82
N ILE A 161 -10.89 6.93 14.11
CA ILE A 161 -10.58 6.55 12.72
C ILE A 161 -9.69 5.32 12.73
N PRO A 162 -10.02 4.25 11.95
CA PRO A 162 -9.15 3.09 11.84
C PRO A 162 -7.73 3.50 11.42
N ALA A 163 -6.73 2.96 12.11
CA ALA A 163 -5.33 3.26 11.80
C ALA A 163 -4.92 2.74 10.42
N PHE A 164 -5.50 1.61 10.00
CA PHE A 164 -5.29 1.03 8.68
C PHE A 164 -6.63 0.90 7.94
N VAL A 165 -6.73 1.53 6.76
CA VAL A 165 -7.91 1.47 5.87
C VAL A 165 -7.48 0.93 4.51
N ASP A 166 -8.24 -0.04 3.97
CA ASP A 166 -8.03 -0.62 2.64
C ASP A 166 -9.25 -0.35 1.75
N ILE A 167 -9.02 0.36 0.65
CA ILE A 167 -10.04 0.89 -0.25
C ILE A 167 -9.95 0.21 -1.61
N GLY A 168 -11.06 -0.35 -2.08
CA GLY A 168 -11.19 -0.94 -3.41
C GLY A 168 -11.03 -2.46 -3.44
N GLN A 169 -10.56 -3.10 -2.38
CA GLN A 169 -10.41 -4.55 -2.31
C GLN A 169 -11.76 -5.22 -2.02
N ARG A 170 -12.22 -6.09 -2.90
CA ARG A 170 -13.52 -6.78 -2.79
C ARG A 170 -13.40 -8.29 -2.52
N PHE A 171 -12.27 -8.90 -2.80
CA PHE A 171 -12.00 -10.35 -2.71
C PHE A 171 -12.92 -11.22 -3.57
N THR A 172 -13.46 -10.67 -4.65
CA THR A 172 -14.40 -11.38 -5.53
C THR A 172 -13.73 -12.35 -6.48
N VAL A 173 -12.51 -12.04 -6.88
CA VAL A 173 -11.68 -12.83 -7.78
C VAL A 173 -10.27 -12.86 -7.25
N GLY A 174 -9.57 -13.91 -7.49
CA GLY A 174 -8.17 -13.99 -7.11
C GLY A 174 -7.63 -15.39 -7.23
N GLU A 175 -6.34 -15.44 -7.31
CA GLU A 175 -5.60 -16.66 -7.10
C GLU A 175 -5.64 -16.94 -5.60
N ALA A 176 -6.19 -18.04 -5.24
CA ALA A 176 -6.04 -18.78 -4.00
C ALA A 176 -5.93 -18.02 -2.65
N GLU A 177 -5.65 -18.77 -1.63
CA GLU A 177 -5.55 -18.36 -0.23
C GLU A 177 -4.43 -17.33 0.03
N GLU A 178 -3.34 -17.37 -0.75
CA GLU A 178 -2.20 -16.46 -0.59
C GLU A 178 -2.59 -15.00 -0.82
N LEU A 179 -3.46 -14.71 -1.80
CA LEU A 179 -3.91 -13.35 -2.07
C LEU A 179 -4.73 -12.77 -0.92
N LYS A 180 -5.49 -13.61 -0.23
CA LYS A 180 -6.30 -13.19 0.93
C LYS A 180 -5.46 -13.09 2.20
N ALA A 181 -4.41 -13.90 2.32
CA ALA A 181 -3.63 -14.02 3.54
C ALA A 181 -2.92 -12.73 3.95
N PHE A 182 -2.49 -11.89 3.00
CA PHE A 182 -1.79 -10.65 3.34
C PHE A 182 -2.73 -9.50 3.75
N HIS A 183 -4.03 -9.59 3.47
CA HIS A 183 -5.02 -8.58 3.91
C HIS A 183 -5.47 -8.79 5.35
N THR A 184 -4.53 -9.13 6.22
CA THR A 184 -4.78 -9.36 7.64
C THR A 184 -3.69 -8.74 8.49
N ALA A 185 -3.91 -8.67 9.80
CA ALA A 185 -2.86 -8.28 10.75
C ALA A 185 -1.87 -9.42 11.05
N GLY A 186 -2.02 -10.59 10.42
CA GLY A 186 -1.24 -11.77 10.78
C GLY A 186 -1.34 -12.06 12.28
N PHE A 187 -0.21 -12.23 12.94
CA PHE A 187 -0.14 -12.49 14.39
C PHE A 187 -0.30 -11.24 15.29
N LEU A 188 -0.33 -10.02 14.72
CA LEU A 188 -0.34 -8.78 15.50
C LEU A 188 -1.68 -8.48 16.21
N GLY A 189 -2.77 -9.13 15.80
CA GLY A 189 -4.11 -8.91 16.35
C GLY A 189 -5.05 -8.15 15.41
N ASN A 190 -6.32 -8.50 15.45
CA ASN A 190 -7.33 -8.02 14.50
C ASN A 190 -7.52 -6.50 14.52
N GLU A 191 -7.33 -5.85 15.67
CA GLU A 191 -7.42 -4.40 15.82
C GLU A 191 -6.40 -3.61 14.99
N PHE A 192 -5.34 -4.26 14.53
CA PHE A 192 -4.32 -3.66 13.65
C PHE A 192 -4.52 -4.04 12.17
N GLY A 193 -5.53 -4.85 11.88
CA GLY A 193 -5.89 -5.24 10.51
C GLY A 193 -6.58 -4.12 9.72
N PRO A 194 -6.75 -4.32 8.41
CA PRO A 194 -7.39 -3.34 7.55
C PRO A 194 -8.89 -3.21 7.84
N PHE A 195 -9.35 -1.97 7.86
CA PHE A 195 -10.77 -1.65 7.73
C PHE A 195 -11.09 -1.55 6.23
N PHE A 196 -11.92 -2.47 5.73
CA PHE A 196 -12.20 -2.58 4.30
C PHE A 196 -13.33 -1.66 3.84
N ILE A 197 -13.08 -0.95 2.73
CA ILE A 197 -14.07 -0.18 1.99
C ILE A 197 -14.07 -0.68 0.54
N PRO A 198 -14.87 -1.70 0.20
CA PRO A 198 -14.84 -2.32 -1.12
C PRO A 198 -15.25 -1.39 -2.25
N ASP A 199 -16.09 -0.41 -1.97
CA ASP A 199 -16.52 0.61 -2.92
C ASP A 199 -16.48 2.00 -2.27
N PRO A 200 -15.53 2.87 -2.64
CA PRO A 200 -15.42 4.20 -2.05
C PRO A 200 -16.62 5.10 -2.32
N SER A 201 -17.39 4.88 -3.39
CA SER A 201 -18.63 5.61 -3.64
C SER A 201 -19.71 5.34 -2.59
N GLN A 202 -19.59 4.20 -1.91
CA GLN A 202 -20.46 3.74 -0.81
C GLN A 202 -19.74 3.74 0.54
N GLY A 203 -18.66 4.50 0.68
CA GLY A 203 -17.84 4.52 1.89
C GLY A 203 -18.66 4.80 3.16
N LEU A 204 -19.63 5.70 3.08
CA LEU A 204 -20.52 6.03 4.21
C LEU A 204 -21.38 4.84 4.65
N GLU A 205 -21.80 3.97 3.73
CA GLU A 205 -22.57 2.76 4.07
C GLU A 205 -21.75 1.76 4.89
N SER A 206 -20.42 1.75 4.70
CA SER A 206 -19.50 0.90 5.48
C SER A 206 -19.39 1.34 6.95
N VAL A 207 -19.78 2.56 7.27
CA VAL A 207 -19.70 3.18 8.60
C VAL A 207 -21.07 3.64 9.15
N ARG A 208 -22.15 3.11 8.61
CA ARG A 208 -23.51 3.35 9.10
C ARG A 208 -24.09 2.10 9.75
N PRO A 209 -24.87 2.25 10.81
CA PRO A 209 -25.67 1.14 11.32
C PRO A 209 -26.60 0.59 10.23
N PRO A 210 -26.80 -0.73 10.16
CA PRO A 210 -27.76 -1.34 9.21
C PRO A 210 -29.14 -0.70 9.31
N VAL A 211 -29.87 -0.66 8.20
CA VAL A 211 -31.23 -0.11 8.14
C VAL A 211 -32.12 -0.76 9.19
N GLY A 212 -32.85 0.04 9.97
CA GLY A 212 -33.70 -0.40 11.08
C GLY A 212 -32.96 -0.69 12.38
N MET A 213 -31.65 -0.39 12.45
CA MET A 213 -30.86 -0.48 13.66
C MET A 213 -30.82 0.88 14.35
N ASP A 214 -31.63 1.06 15.38
CA ASP A 214 -31.53 2.21 16.27
C ASP A 214 -30.39 2.01 17.31
N ALA A 215 -29.98 3.09 17.98
CA ALA A 215 -28.92 3.06 18.97
C ALA A 215 -29.16 2.06 20.10
N LYS A 216 -30.42 1.89 20.55
CA LYS A 216 -30.78 0.96 21.61
C LYS A 216 -30.67 -0.51 21.19
N ARG A 217 -31.06 -0.83 19.94
CA ARG A 217 -30.88 -2.17 19.37
C ARG A 217 -29.41 -2.48 19.12
N PHE A 218 -28.64 -1.48 18.71
CA PHE A 218 -27.22 -1.64 18.48
C PHE A 218 -26.47 -1.90 19.79
N GLU A 219 -26.76 -1.12 20.84
CA GLU A 219 -26.20 -1.32 22.18
C GLU A 219 -26.53 -2.72 22.72
N ARG A 220 -27.79 -3.15 22.61
CA ARG A 220 -28.19 -4.51 23.03
C ARG A 220 -27.48 -5.62 22.26
N ARG A 221 -27.20 -5.41 20.95
CA ARG A 221 -26.40 -6.36 20.15
C ARG A 221 -24.95 -6.41 20.63
N ASN A 222 -24.36 -5.26 20.92
CA ASN A 222 -22.99 -5.19 21.42
C ASN A 222 -22.87 -5.92 22.79
N GLN A 223 -23.82 -5.73 23.69
CA GLN A 223 -23.88 -6.45 24.95
C GLN A 223 -24.00 -7.96 24.75
N LEU A 224 -24.93 -8.42 23.90
CA LEU A 224 -25.10 -9.82 23.59
C LEU A 224 -23.84 -10.43 22.93
N TYR A 225 -23.18 -9.69 22.07
CA TYR A 225 -21.94 -10.13 21.45
C TYR A 225 -20.81 -10.31 22.48
N ASN A 226 -20.67 -9.39 23.42
CA ASN A 226 -19.71 -9.51 24.53
C ASN A 226 -20.02 -10.72 25.43
N GLU A 227 -21.29 -11.00 25.70
CA GLU A 227 -21.74 -12.19 26.45
C GLU A 227 -21.38 -13.46 25.68
N LEU A 228 -21.60 -13.51 24.35
CA LEU A 228 -21.27 -14.66 23.50
C LEU A 228 -19.77 -14.92 23.46
N ILE A 229 -18.94 -13.89 23.30
CA ILE A 229 -17.49 -14.05 23.31
C ILE A 229 -17.00 -14.58 24.65
N ASN A 230 -17.51 -14.05 25.76
CA ASN A 230 -17.08 -14.44 27.09
C ASN A 230 -17.50 -15.89 27.45
N ASN A 231 -18.61 -16.38 26.88
CA ASN A 231 -19.18 -17.70 27.18
C ASN A 231 -19.03 -18.71 26.02
N SER A 232 -18.33 -18.34 24.96
CA SER A 232 -18.14 -19.20 23.79
C SER A 232 -17.14 -20.30 24.04
N PRO A 233 -17.38 -21.55 23.61
CA PRO A 233 -16.37 -22.61 23.58
C PRO A 233 -15.11 -22.22 22.77
N VAL A 234 -15.23 -21.31 21.79
CA VAL A 234 -14.10 -20.72 21.07
C VAL A 234 -13.15 -19.99 22.03
N GLY A 235 -13.66 -19.49 23.16
CA GLY A 235 -12.83 -18.95 24.24
C GLY A 235 -11.91 -19.99 24.90
N GLU A 236 -12.20 -21.27 24.79
CA GLU A 236 -11.35 -22.35 25.30
C GLU A 236 -10.19 -22.69 24.35
N PHE A 237 -10.33 -22.37 23.05
CA PHE A 237 -9.35 -22.69 22.00
C PHE A 237 -8.48 -21.51 21.57
N GLY A 238 -8.90 -20.26 21.81
CA GLY A 238 -8.14 -19.05 21.50
C GLY A 238 -7.29 -18.58 22.70
N SER A 239 -6.17 -17.89 22.43
CA SER A 239 -5.40 -17.21 23.47
C SER A 239 -6.19 -16.03 24.04
N ASP A 240 -5.90 -15.64 25.30
CA ASP A 240 -6.46 -14.43 25.92
C ASP A 240 -6.21 -13.20 25.04
N TYR A 241 -5.04 -13.12 24.42
CA TYR A 241 -4.66 -12.05 23.50
C TYR A 241 -5.61 -11.97 22.30
N GLN A 242 -5.96 -13.08 21.67
CA GLN A 242 -6.88 -13.11 20.52
C GLN A 242 -8.29 -12.68 20.89
N ARG A 243 -8.78 -13.10 22.06
CA ARG A 243 -10.10 -12.69 22.55
C ARG A 243 -10.16 -11.19 22.84
N GLU A 244 -9.17 -10.66 23.52
CA GLU A 244 -9.07 -9.23 23.81
C GLU A 244 -8.89 -8.39 22.54
N SER A 245 -8.13 -8.88 21.58
CA SER A 245 -7.97 -8.27 20.25
C SER A 245 -9.31 -8.14 19.52
N LEU A 246 -10.11 -9.20 19.53
CA LEU A 246 -11.43 -9.17 18.90
C LEU A 246 -12.38 -8.18 19.57
N LYS A 247 -12.39 -8.11 20.90
CA LYS A 247 -13.17 -7.10 21.65
C LYS A 247 -12.77 -5.69 21.27
N ARG A 248 -11.46 -5.39 21.26
CA ARG A 248 -10.96 -4.06 20.86
C ARG A 248 -11.36 -3.69 19.44
N SER A 249 -11.32 -4.62 18.50
CA SER A 249 -11.78 -4.39 17.13
C SER A 249 -13.27 -4.01 17.08
N MET A 250 -14.10 -4.67 17.86
CA MET A 250 -15.53 -4.39 17.94
C MET A 250 -15.81 -3.03 18.61
N GLU A 251 -15.08 -2.69 19.66
CA GLU A 251 -15.18 -1.39 20.34
C GLU A 251 -14.80 -0.24 19.41
N GLN A 252 -13.74 -0.40 18.61
CA GLN A 252 -13.32 0.57 17.60
C GLN A 252 -14.40 0.75 16.51
N ALA A 253 -14.97 -0.33 16.00
CA ALA A 253 -16.05 -0.27 15.02
C ALA A 253 -17.28 0.43 15.59
N TYR A 254 -17.65 0.13 16.85
CA TYR A 254 -18.75 0.77 17.56
C TYR A 254 -18.51 2.28 17.74
N ALA A 255 -17.31 2.67 18.15
CA ALA A 255 -16.93 4.06 18.31
C ALA A 255 -17.07 4.84 17.01
N LEU A 256 -16.58 4.28 15.88
CA LEU A 256 -16.68 4.90 14.56
C LEU A 256 -18.13 5.11 14.11
N LEU A 257 -18.98 4.09 14.26
CA LEU A 257 -20.38 4.14 13.85
C LEU A 257 -21.19 5.24 14.60
N ASN A 258 -20.78 5.59 15.80
CA ASN A 258 -21.46 6.59 16.65
C ASN A 258 -20.75 7.95 16.65
N SER A 259 -19.73 8.12 15.84
CA SER A 259 -18.90 9.33 15.83
C SER A 259 -19.22 10.26 14.66
N PRO A 260 -19.12 11.60 14.84
CA PRO A 260 -19.21 12.56 13.76
C PRO A 260 -18.08 12.40 12.70
N GLU A 261 -16.95 11.79 13.05
CA GLU A 261 -15.83 11.50 12.17
C GLU A 261 -16.20 10.53 11.04
N SER A 262 -17.27 9.73 11.22
CA SER A 262 -17.85 8.89 10.15
C SER A 262 -18.23 9.69 8.89
N LYS A 263 -18.47 11.00 9.02
CA LYS A 263 -18.70 11.91 7.86
C LYS A 263 -17.50 12.01 6.92
N ALA A 264 -16.29 11.66 7.35
CA ALA A 264 -15.13 11.60 6.46
C ALA A 264 -15.34 10.62 5.31
N PHE A 265 -16.14 9.58 5.52
CA PHE A 265 -16.46 8.55 4.53
C PHE A 265 -17.55 8.98 3.54
N ASP A 266 -18.18 10.13 3.75
CA ASP A 266 -19.26 10.64 2.89
C ASP A 266 -18.70 11.56 1.79
N LEU A 267 -18.44 10.99 0.62
CA LEU A 267 -17.92 11.72 -0.54
C LEU A 267 -18.96 12.70 -1.13
N SER A 268 -20.25 12.57 -0.82
CA SER A 268 -21.29 13.49 -1.29
C SER A 268 -21.14 14.91 -0.73
N THR A 269 -20.39 15.07 0.34
CA THR A 269 -20.08 16.36 0.96
C THR A 269 -18.96 17.14 0.27
N GLU A 270 -18.24 16.51 -0.69
CA GLU A 270 -17.22 17.20 -1.46
C GLU A 270 -17.82 18.21 -2.44
N PRO A 271 -17.16 19.36 -2.65
CA PRO A 271 -17.53 20.28 -3.70
C PRO A 271 -17.51 19.57 -5.07
N LYS A 272 -18.55 19.78 -5.88
CA LYS A 272 -18.70 19.09 -7.17
C LYS A 272 -17.44 19.19 -8.05
N LYS A 273 -16.79 20.34 -8.10
CA LYS A 273 -15.56 20.54 -8.88
C LYS A 273 -14.42 19.61 -8.42
N SER A 274 -14.25 19.43 -7.11
CA SER A 274 -13.27 18.52 -6.54
C SER A 274 -13.65 17.07 -6.83
N TYR A 275 -14.90 16.70 -6.57
CA TYR A 275 -15.43 15.38 -6.83
C TYR A 275 -15.23 14.94 -8.29
N ASP A 276 -15.57 15.80 -9.26
CA ASP A 276 -15.51 15.49 -10.69
C ASP A 276 -14.08 15.11 -11.16
N ILE A 277 -13.03 15.72 -10.58
CA ILE A 277 -11.64 15.41 -10.93
C ILE A 277 -11.26 13.98 -10.50
N TYR A 278 -11.74 13.55 -9.34
CA TYR A 278 -11.47 12.21 -8.83
C TYR A 278 -12.42 11.15 -9.39
N ASN A 279 -13.54 11.52 -9.99
CA ASN A 279 -14.56 10.59 -10.46
C ASN A 279 -14.20 9.96 -11.82
N THR A 280 -13.04 9.32 -11.88
CA THR A 280 -12.57 8.53 -13.03
C THR A 280 -12.89 7.04 -12.89
N GLY A 281 -13.54 6.66 -11.79
CA GLY A 281 -13.83 5.27 -11.39
C GLY A 281 -13.57 5.05 -9.92
N LYS A 282 -13.64 3.79 -9.49
CA LYS A 282 -13.47 3.43 -8.06
C LYS A 282 -12.11 3.83 -7.51
N PHE A 283 -11.04 3.64 -8.29
CA PHE A 283 -9.70 4.04 -7.86
C PHE A 283 -9.60 5.55 -7.62
N GLY A 284 -10.11 6.36 -8.54
CA GLY A 284 -10.10 7.81 -8.39
C GLY A 284 -10.90 8.28 -7.16
N LEU A 285 -12.12 7.76 -6.95
CA LEU A 285 -12.88 8.03 -5.74
C LEU A 285 -12.19 7.49 -4.48
N GLY A 286 -11.43 6.40 -4.59
CA GLY A 286 -10.56 5.90 -3.53
C GLY A 286 -9.47 6.91 -3.14
N CYS A 287 -8.84 7.57 -4.12
CA CYS A 287 -7.86 8.64 -3.87
C CYS A 287 -8.51 9.83 -3.13
N LEU A 288 -9.73 10.21 -3.51
CA LEU A 288 -10.48 11.26 -2.81
C LEU A 288 -10.77 10.87 -1.35
N LEU A 289 -11.23 9.63 -1.14
CA LEU A 289 -11.48 9.13 0.21
C LEU A 289 -10.18 9.05 1.03
N ALA A 290 -9.07 8.63 0.43
CA ALA A 290 -7.76 8.59 1.10
C ALA A 290 -7.31 9.98 1.55
N ARG A 291 -7.50 11.03 0.73
CA ARG A 291 -7.24 12.41 1.13
C ARG A 291 -8.06 12.80 2.36
N ARG A 292 -9.38 12.54 2.35
CA ARG A 292 -10.27 12.86 3.48
C ARG A 292 -9.91 12.11 4.76
N LEU A 293 -9.56 10.83 4.66
CA LEU A 293 -9.13 10.02 5.80
C LEU A 293 -7.77 10.47 6.37
N THR A 294 -6.87 10.95 5.51
CA THR A 294 -5.62 11.58 5.94
C THR A 294 -5.90 12.83 6.78
N GLU A 295 -6.83 13.68 6.37
CA GLU A 295 -7.27 14.85 7.13
C GLU A 295 -7.82 14.46 8.50
N GLN A 296 -8.45 13.30 8.65
CA GLN A 296 -9.01 12.78 9.90
C GLN A 296 -8.04 11.92 10.71
N GLY A 297 -6.83 11.68 10.23
CA GLY A 297 -5.79 11.05 11.02
C GLY A 297 -5.66 9.53 10.87
N ALA A 298 -6.06 8.94 9.75
CA ALA A 298 -5.65 7.59 9.40
C ALA A 298 -4.11 7.49 9.28
N ARG A 299 -3.53 6.33 9.61
CA ARG A 299 -2.08 6.10 9.57
C ARG A 299 -1.59 5.47 8.28
N PHE A 300 -2.33 4.46 7.83
CA PHE A 300 -2.03 3.77 6.59
C PHE A 300 -3.32 3.60 5.78
N ILE A 301 -3.28 4.03 4.53
CA ILE A 301 -4.42 3.94 3.62
C ILE A 301 -3.93 3.26 2.34
N SER A 302 -4.48 2.10 2.02
CA SER A 302 -4.30 1.46 0.73
C SER A 302 -5.45 1.81 -0.20
N VAL A 303 -5.14 2.19 -1.44
CA VAL A 303 -6.12 2.37 -2.52
C VAL A 303 -5.69 1.47 -3.67
N THR A 304 -6.51 0.47 -3.99
CA THR A 304 -6.15 -0.54 -4.99
C THR A 304 -7.01 -0.47 -6.25
N THR A 305 -6.38 -0.78 -7.39
CA THR A 305 -7.09 -1.16 -8.62
C THR A 305 -7.44 -2.65 -8.61
N GLU A 306 -7.70 -3.27 -7.52
CA GLU A 306 -7.95 -4.68 -7.26
C GLU A 306 -7.53 -5.65 -8.39
N TYR A 307 -6.75 -6.64 -8.04
CA TYR A 307 -6.32 -7.66 -9.01
C TYR A 307 -7.51 -8.51 -9.48
N GLU A 308 -7.69 -8.57 -10.77
CA GLU A 308 -8.53 -9.54 -11.46
C GLU A 308 -7.71 -10.20 -12.58
N PRO A 309 -7.62 -11.54 -12.63
CA PRO A 309 -6.84 -12.22 -13.65
C PRO A 309 -7.20 -11.78 -15.07
N PHE A 310 -6.19 -11.46 -15.86
CA PHE A 310 -6.29 -11.01 -17.26
C PHE A 310 -7.08 -9.70 -17.46
N LYS A 311 -7.20 -8.86 -16.42
CA LYS A 311 -7.86 -7.55 -16.49
C LYS A 311 -6.98 -6.44 -15.92
N GLY A 312 -7.37 -5.19 -16.16
CA GLY A 312 -6.66 -4.02 -15.65
C GLY A 312 -5.21 -4.01 -16.09
N TRP A 313 -4.29 -3.93 -15.13
CA TRP A 313 -2.84 -3.95 -15.37
C TRP A 313 -2.30 -5.32 -15.75
N ASP A 314 -3.08 -6.40 -15.59
CA ASP A 314 -2.71 -7.76 -15.99
C ASP A 314 -2.90 -7.96 -17.52
N THR A 315 -2.00 -7.35 -18.29
CA THR A 315 -2.08 -7.16 -19.75
C THR A 315 -1.49 -8.31 -20.54
N HIS A 316 -2.15 -9.46 -20.57
CA HIS A 316 -1.76 -10.60 -21.42
C HIS A 316 -2.35 -10.55 -22.84
N GLU A 317 -3.34 -9.71 -23.07
CA GLU A 317 -3.96 -9.46 -24.38
C GLU A 317 -4.54 -8.04 -24.41
N ASN A 318 -4.58 -7.39 -25.58
CA ASN A 318 -5.05 -6.01 -25.75
C ASN A 318 -4.33 -4.98 -24.86
N GLY A 319 -3.02 -5.20 -24.61
CA GLY A 319 -2.28 -4.43 -23.62
C GLY A 319 -2.28 -2.93 -23.91
N HIS A 320 -2.07 -2.51 -25.16
CA HIS A 320 -2.09 -1.11 -25.54
C HIS A 320 -3.44 -0.42 -25.16
N THR A 321 -4.56 -1.00 -25.59
CA THR A 321 -5.91 -0.45 -25.33
C THR A 321 -6.22 -0.42 -23.83
N ARG A 322 -5.91 -1.51 -23.11
CA ARG A 322 -6.15 -1.59 -21.66
C ARG A 322 -5.31 -0.58 -20.88
N LEU A 323 -4.04 -0.43 -21.25
CA LEU A 323 -3.16 0.55 -20.60
C LEU A 323 -3.63 1.99 -20.82
N GLU A 324 -4.19 2.32 -21.99
CA GLU A 324 -4.81 3.63 -22.23
C GLU A 324 -5.96 3.89 -21.25
N GLU A 325 -6.83 2.89 -21.02
CA GLU A 325 -7.94 2.97 -20.06
C GLU A 325 -7.45 3.10 -18.62
N MET A 326 -6.45 2.31 -18.22
CA MET A 326 -5.89 2.35 -16.87
C MET A 326 -5.20 3.68 -16.57
N LYS A 327 -4.45 4.24 -17.52
CA LYS A 327 -3.84 5.57 -17.37
C LYS A 327 -4.88 6.66 -17.19
N LYS A 328 -6.00 6.63 -17.93
CA LYS A 328 -7.12 7.56 -17.75
C LYS A 328 -7.72 7.51 -16.35
N GLN A 329 -7.73 6.33 -15.71
CA GLN A 329 -8.25 6.17 -14.36
C GLN A 329 -7.34 6.78 -13.29
N ILE A 330 -6.00 6.75 -13.50
CA ILE A 330 -5.06 7.14 -12.45
C ILE A 330 -4.49 8.55 -12.61
N ASP A 331 -4.29 9.05 -13.83
CA ASP A 331 -3.50 10.25 -14.09
C ASP A 331 -4.04 11.50 -13.36
N GLY A 332 -5.30 11.84 -13.57
CA GLY A 332 -5.96 12.97 -12.90
C GLY A 332 -6.03 12.82 -11.38
N PRO A 333 -6.60 11.72 -10.86
CA PRO A 333 -6.77 11.52 -9.42
C PRO A 333 -5.46 11.49 -8.63
N VAL A 334 -4.43 10.83 -9.13
CA VAL A 334 -3.11 10.78 -8.44
C VAL A 334 -2.50 12.18 -8.38
N ALA A 335 -2.47 12.88 -9.53
CA ALA A 335 -1.95 14.24 -9.57
C ALA A 335 -2.73 15.20 -8.65
N GLN A 336 -4.06 15.08 -8.62
CA GLN A 336 -4.89 15.91 -7.76
C GLN A 336 -4.69 15.58 -6.27
N LEU A 337 -4.53 14.30 -5.93
CA LEU A 337 -4.21 13.89 -4.55
C LEU A 337 -2.94 14.57 -4.05
N ILE A 338 -1.86 14.57 -4.86
CA ILE A 338 -0.61 15.22 -4.49
C ILE A 338 -0.79 16.74 -4.32
N LYS A 339 -1.54 17.39 -5.22
CA LYS A 339 -1.84 18.83 -5.13
C LYS A 339 -2.67 19.16 -3.88
N ASP A 340 -3.75 18.42 -3.64
CA ASP A 340 -4.62 18.65 -2.48
C ASP A 340 -3.87 18.49 -1.16
N LEU A 341 -3.02 17.44 -1.05
CA LEU A 341 -2.20 17.23 0.14
C LEU A 341 -1.17 18.36 0.34
N ASP A 342 -0.57 18.84 -0.75
CA ASP A 342 0.38 19.97 -0.71
C ASP A 342 -0.32 21.27 -0.31
N GLU A 343 -1.42 21.62 -0.96
CA GLU A 343 -2.21 22.82 -0.69
C GLU A 343 -2.77 22.86 0.75
N LYS A 344 -3.09 21.69 1.31
CA LYS A 344 -3.55 21.56 2.71
C LYS A 344 -2.40 21.48 3.74
N GLY A 345 -1.14 21.54 3.29
CA GLY A 345 0.03 21.41 4.17
C GLY A 345 0.18 20.02 4.79
N LEU A 346 -0.40 18.98 4.17
CA LEU A 346 -0.34 17.60 4.65
C LEU A 346 0.75 16.78 3.96
N LEU A 347 1.20 17.18 2.76
CA LEU A 347 2.13 16.39 1.96
C LEU A 347 3.47 16.16 2.67
N ASP A 348 4.00 17.16 3.36
CA ASP A 348 5.29 17.03 4.05
C ASP A 348 5.28 15.95 5.16
N ARG A 349 4.11 15.62 5.69
CA ARG A 349 3.93 14.56 6.71
C ARG A 349 3.21 13.30 6.20
N THR A 350 2.81 13.28 4.93
CA THR A 350 2.13 12.15 4.30
C THR A 350 2.98 11.59 3.17
N MET A 351 3.43 10.36 3.30
CA MET A 351 4.13 9.67 2.23
C MET A 351 3.12 9.01 1.30
N VAL A 352 3.13 9.35 0.02
CA VAL A 352 2.31 8.69 -1.00
C VAL A 352 3.22 7.80 -1.83
N VAL A 353 2.89 6.52 -1.92
CA VAL A 353 3.65 5.50 -2.68
C VAL A 353 2.74 4.93 -3.76
N LEU A 354 3.13 5.02 -5.03
CA LEU A 354 2.46 4.35 -6.14
C LEU A 354 3.36 3.20 -6.61
N ALA A 355 2.85 1.97 -6.54
CA ALA A 355 3.62 0.77 -6.81
C ALA A 355 2.77 -0.38 -7.39
N SER A 356 3.46 -1.41 -7.88
CA SER A 356 2.91 -2.68 -8.33
C SER A 356 3.82 -3.83 -7.86
N GLU A 357 3.35 -5.05 -7.93
CA GLU A 357 4.09 -6.23 -7.45
C GLU A 357 5.33 -6.56 -8.27
N PHE A 358 5.28 -6.32 -9.57
CA PHE A 358 6.35 -6.44 -10.55
C PHE A 358 6.00 -5.62 -11.79
N SER A 359 6.81 -5.70 -12.83
CA SER A 359 6.57 -5.04 -14.12
C SER A 359 6.22 -6.07 -15.20
N ARG A 360 6.23 -5.61 -16.45
CA ARG A 360 5.96 -6.44 -17.63
C ARG A 360 6.91 -6.10 -18.79
N ASP A 361 7.22 -7.11 -19.60
CA ASP A 361 7.91 -6.97 -20.87
C ASP A 361 7.16 -7.77 -21.95
N MET A 362 7.19 -7.31 -23.19
CA MET A 362 6.49 -7.99 -24.29
C MET A 362 7.05 -9.38 -24.59
N MET A 363 8.36 -9.58 -24.43
CA MET A 363 9.06 -10.76 -24.92
C MET A 363 9.70 -11.60 -23.81
N VAL A 364 10.00 -10.98 -22.64
CA VAL A 364 10.74 -11.63 -21.57
C VAL A 364 9.82 -11.98 -20.42
N GLU A 365 9.79 -13.27 -20.05
CA GLU A 365 9.11 -13.74 -18.83
C GLU A 365 10.14 -13.88 -17.70
N GLY A 366 9.87 -13.29 -16.57
CA GLY A 366 10.73 -13.34 -15.40
C GLY A 366 11.91 -12.39 -15.45
N ARG A 367 13.09 -12.92 -15.14
CA ARG A 367 14.38 -12.26 -15.34
C ARG A 367 14.95 -12.66 -16.69
N PRO A 368 15.85 -11.85 -17.25
CA PRO A 368 16.45 -12.16 -18.57
C PRO A 368 17.05 -13.56 -18.69
N ASP A 369 17.57 -14.10 -17.57
CA ASP A 369 18.22 -15.42 -17.53
C ASP A 369 17.37 -16.48 -16.79
N ALA A 370 16.13 -16.17 -16.42
CA ALA A 370 15.27 -17.09 -15.68
C ALA A 370 14.71 -18.18 -16.60
N LYS A 371 14.69 -19.41 -16.07
CA LYS A 371 14.00 -20.55 -16.71
C LYS A 371 12.56 -20.63 -16.19
N VAL A 372 11.74 -19.66 -16.52
CA VAL A 372 10.32 -19.62 -16.17
C VAL A 372 9.50 -20.15 -17.33
N LEU A 373 8.51 -21.02 -17.05
CA LEU A 373 7.57 -21.46 -18.05
C LEU A 373 6.67 -20.29 -18.48
N GLU A 374 6.58 -20.06 -19.78
CA GLU A 374 5.69 -19.05 -20.33
C GLU A 374 4.23 -19.38 -20.03
N GLN A 375 3.52 -18.45 -19.41
CA GLN A 375 2.10 -18.61 -19.09
C GLN A 375 1.22 -18.31 -20.31
N VAL A 376 1.62 -17.33 -21.13
CA VAL A 376 0.89 -16.92 -22.34
C VAL A 376 1.90 -16.78 -23.48
N ALA A 377 1.65 -17.47 -24.59
CA ALA A 377 2.50 -17.39 -25.78
C ALA A 377 2.38 -16.00 -26.42
N GLN A 378 3.51 -15.34 -26.63
CA GLN A 378 3.62 -14.11 -27.41
C GLN A 378 3.90 -14.46 -28.86
N PRO A 379 3.11 -13.97 -29.84
CA PRO A 379 3.43 -14.19 -31.25
C PRO A 379 4.67 -13.39 -31.67
N ASP A 380 5.55 -14.01 -32.47
CA ASP A 380 6.71 -13.33 -33.02
C ASP A 380 6.32 -12.20 -33.99
N ILE A 381 5.21 -12.37 -34.69
CA ILE A 381 4.65 -11.42 -35.66
C ILE A 381 3.31 -10.90 -35.15
N LEU A 382 3.20 -9.58 -35.01
CA LEU A 382 2.01 -8.91 -34.55
C LEU A 382 1.02 -8.69 -35.71
N SER A 383 0.21 -9.71 -35.97
CA SER A 383 -0.78 -9.68 -37.06
C SER A 383 -2.04 -8.87 -36.75
N ASP A 384 -2.29 -8.55 -35.46
CA ASP A 384 -3.46 -7.85 -34.99
C ASP A 384 -3.07 -6.91 -33.82
N LEU A 385 -3.77 -5.78 -33.69
CA LEU A 385 -3.58 -4.79 -32.62
C LEU A 385 -3.71 -5.40 -31.20
N LYS A 386 -4.51 -6.47 -31.06
CA LYS A 386 -4.68 -7.15 -29.77
C LYS A 386 -3.39 -7.74 -29.21
N PHE A 387 -2.40 -8.02 -30.05
CA PHE A 387 -1.07 -8.51 -29.65
C PHE A 387 -0.08 -7.38 -29.38
N TYR A 388 -0.41 -6.15 -29.75
CA TYR A 388 0.43 -4.99 -29.51
C TYR A 388 0.29 -4.53 -28.07
N GLY A 389 1.39 -4.51 -27.34
CA GLY A 389 1.37 -4.24 -25.90
C GLY A 389 0.83 -5.42 -25.06
N MET A 390 0.86 -6.64 -25.58
CA MET A 390 0.68 -7.84 -24.79
C MET A 390 1.98 -8.12 -24.04
N HIS A 391 1.89 -8.26 -22.70
CA HIS A 391 3.06 -8.28 -21.85
C HIS A 391 3.10 -9.52 -20.96
N ARG A 392 4.31 -10.03 -20.77
CA ARG A 392 4.66 -11.10 -19.84
C ARG A 392 5.12 -10.51 -18.50
N HIS A 393 5.14 -11.30 -17.45
CA HIS A 393 5.63 -10.89 -16.15
C HIS A 393 7.13 -10.62 -16.18
N PHE A 394 7.55 -9.47 -15.71
CA PHE A 394 8.95 -9.05 -15.67
C PHE A 394 9.33 -8.56 -14.28
N THR A 395 10.37 -9.15 -13.68
CA THR A 395 10.73 -8.93 -12.28
C THR A 395 12.01 -8.13 -12.08
N ASP A 396 12.82 -7.92 -13.13
CA ASP A 396 14.16 -7.33 -13.00
C ASP A 396 14.23 -5.81 -13.30
N GLY A 397 13.08 -5.15 -13.27
CA GLY A 397 12.98 -3.69 -13.42
C GLY A 397 11.54 -3.22 -13.34
N CYS A 398 11.23 -2.46 -12.28
CA CYS A 398 9.89 -1.90 -12.07
C CYS A 398 10.03 -0.44 -11.66
N SER A 399 9.02 0.37 -11.97
CA SER A 399 8.96 1.76 -11.55
C SER A 399 8.02 1.95 -10.38
N MET A 400 8.41 2.84 -9.45
CA MET A 400 7.57 3.33 -8.36
C MET A 400 7.67 4.85 -8.28
N LEU A 401 6.61 5.49 -7.78
CA LEU A 401 6.62 6.91 -7.43
C LEU A 401 6.46 7.07 -5.93
N MET A 402 7.20 7.99 -5.34
CA MET A 402 7.06 8.35 -3.94
C MET A 402 6.99 9.87 -3.80
N PHE A 403 6.06 10.37 -2.96
CA PHE A 403 5.87 11.80 -2.72
C PHE A 403 5.73 12.08 -1.23
N GLY A 404 6.18 13.24 -0.78
CA GLY A 404 5.99 13.72 0.58
C GLY A 404 6.63 12.88 1.68
N GLY A 405 6.25 13.11 2.94
CA GLY A 405 6.72 12.31 4.08
C GLY A 405 8.24 12.22 4.23
N GLY A 406 8.99 13.25 3.82
CA GLY A 406 10.46 13.26 3.88
C GLY A 406 11.15 12.64 2.65
N ILE A 407 10.41 12.27 1.62
CA ILE A 407 11.00 11.83 0.34
C ILE A 407 11.60 13.04 -0.39
N LYS A 408 12.76 12.86 -1.02
CA LYS A 408 13.39 13.89 -1.86
C LYS A 408 12.44 14.36 -2.95
N LYS A 409 12.37 15.67 -3.13
CA LYS A 409 11.57 16.32 -4.17
C LYS A 409 12.38 16.43 -5.45
N GLY A 410 11.75 16.18 -6.60
CA GLY A 410 12.41 16.33 -7.90
C GLY A 410 13.58 15.38 -8.13
N PHE A 411 13.50 14.15 -7.64
CA PHE A 411 14.61 13.20 -7.65
C PHE A 411 14.30 11.95 -8.49
N VAL A 412 15.35 11.37 -9.06
CA VAL A 412 15.28 10.09 -9.78
C VAL A 412 16.29 9.13 -9.18
N TYR A 413 15.84 7.95 -8.79
CA TYR A 413 16.68 6.91 -8.22
C TYR A 413 16.72 5.68 -9.12
N GLY A 414 17.93 5.22 -9.40
CA GLY A 414 18.21 4.06 -10.21
C GLY A 414 17.98 4.26 -11.71
N LYS A 415 18.33 3.24 -12.48
CA LYS A 415 18.23 3.23 -13.94
C LYS A 415 17.97 1.82 -14.46
N THR A 416 17.17 1.73 -15.51
CA THR A 416 17.00 0.53 -16.31
C THR A 416 17.71 0.70 -17.67
N ALA A 417 18.03 -0.41 -18.35
CA ALA A 417 18.57 -0.39 -19.69
C ALA A 417 17.56 0.18 -20.68
N ASP A 418 18.04 0.92 -21.67
CA ASP A 418 17.19 1.49 -22.73
C ASP A 418 16.85 0.48 -23.82
N GLU A 419 17.60 -0.61 -23.87
CA GLU A 419 17.41 -1.73 -24.79
C GLU A 419 16.91 -2.97 -24.04
N ARG A 420 16.21 -3.86 -24.75
CA ARG A 420 15.75 -5.14 -24.18
C ARG A 420 16.94 -5.94 -23.62
N PRO A 421 16.81 -6.48 -22.41
CA PRO A 421 15.54 -6.70 -21.68
C PRO A 421 15.07 -5.55 -20.76
N CYS A 422 15.52 -4.33 -20.88
CA CYS A 422 15.10 -3.15 -20.09
C CYS A 422 15.21 -3.35 -18.57
N LYS A 423 16.22 -4.15 -18.15
CA LYS A 423 16.44 -4.50 -16.74
C LYS A 423 17.11 -3.38 -15.96
N THR A 424 17.03 -3.45 -14.66
CA THR A 424 17.77 -2.57 -13.74
C THR A 424 19.29 -2.71 -13.95
N ILE A 425 19.97 -1.59 -14.13
CA ILE A 425 21.42 -1.51 -14.33
C ILE A 425 22.14 -0.65 -13.28
N GLU A 426 21.41 0.22 -12.55
CA GLU A 426 21.96 1.04 -11.49
C GLU A 426 21.05 1.05 -10.26
N ASN A 427 21.65 1.00 -9.07
CA ASN A 427 21.01 1.15 -7.78
C ASN A 427 19.74 0.28 -7.60
N PRO A 428 19.82 -1.05 -7.70
CA PRO A 428 18.68 -1.92 -7.51
C PRO A 428 18.14 -1.78 -6.07
N ILE A 429 16.82 -1.66 -5.92
CA ILE A 429 16.13 -1.68 -4.64
C ILE A 429 15.18 -2.87 -4.55
N LYS A 430 15.22 -3.59 -3.45
CA LYS A 430 14.30 -4.70 -3.15
C LYS A 430 13.24 -4.26 -2.15
N ILE A 431 12.25 -5.12 -1.92
CA ILE A 431 11.11 -4.78 -1.07
C ILE A 431 11.48 -4.49 0.38
N ASP A 432 12.49 -5.16 0.92
CA ASP A 432 13.00 -4.92 2.28
C ASP A 432 13.59 -3.51 2.41
N GLY A 433 14.30 -3.01 1.39
CA GLY A 433 14.76 -1.62 1.33
C GLY A 433 13.61 -0.62 1.21
N VAL A 434 12.58 -0.93 0.43
CA VAL A 434 11.37 -0.09 0.32
C VAL A 434 10.66 0.02 1.67
N HIS A 435 10.39 -1.14 2.32
CA HIS A 435 9.72 -1.17 3.62
C HIS A 435 10.52 -0.43 4.69
N GLN A 436 11.83 -0.66 4.77
CA GLN A 436 12.68 0.03 5.75
C GLN A 436 12.77 1.53 5.50
N THR A 437 12.74 1.98 4.25
CA THR A 437 12.67 3.42 3.93
C THR A 437 11.36 4.04 4.44
N ILE A 438 10.22 3.35 4.25
CA ILE A 438 8.92 3.78 4.77
C ILE A 438 8.94 3.78 6.31
N TYR A 439 9.42 2.71 6.94
CA TYR A 439 9.49 2.61 8.40
C TYR A 439 10.42 3.67 9.00
N HIS A 440 11.56 3.92 8.39
CA HIS A 440 12.50 4.96 8.81
C HIS A 440 11.82 6.35 8.80
N ALA A 441 11.14 6.70 7.71
CA ALA A 441 10.42 7.97 7.61
C ALA A 441 9.33 8.11 8.68
N LEU A 442 8.69 7.01 9.08
CA LEU A 442 7.69 6.96 10.15
C LEU A 442 8.29 6.90 11.57
N GLY A 443 9.61 6.76 11.70
CA GLY A 443 10.29 6.62 12.99
C GLY A 443 10.13 5.25 13.63
N ILE A 444 9.81 4.21 12.85
CA ILE A 444 9.78 2.80 13.28
C ILE A 444 11.20 2.26 13.17
N ALA A 445 11.70 1.67 14.25
CA ALA A 445 13.07 1.19 14.32
C ALA A 445 13.32 -0.03 13.41
N GLU A 446 14.51 -0.11 12.80
CA GLU A 446 14.89 -1.21 11.89
C GLU A 446 14.87 -2.59 12.58
N ASP A 447 15.14 -2.61 13.89
CA ASP A 447 15.17 -3.81 14.72
C ASP A 447 13.82 -4.15 15.39
N THR A 448 12.73 -3.50 14.95
CA THR A 448 11.39 -3.76 15.48
C THR A 448 10.98 -5.20 15.21
N GLN A 449 10.64 -5.92 16.30
CA GLN A 449 10.29 -7.34 16.29
C GLN A 449 9.29 -7.69 17.36
N TYR A 450 8.61 -8.82 17.17
CA TYR A 450 7.77 -9.48 18.18
C TYR A 450 8.15 -10.95 18.28
N GLU A 451 8.00 -11.54 19.47
CA GLU A 451 8.20 -12.96 19.64
C GLU A 451 6.95 -13.73 19.19
N VAL A 452 7.14 -14.66 18.26
CA VAL A 452 6.11 -15.56 17.75
C VAL A 452 6.65 -16.98 17.82
N GLU A 453 5.95 -17.89 18.51
CA GLU A 453 6.38 -19.28 18.71
C GLU A 453 7.81 -19.39 19.24
N LYS A 454 8.18 -18.51 20.16
CA LYS A 454 9.53 -18.41 20.76
C LYS A 454 10.65 -18.04 19.78
N ARG A 455 10.30 -17.38 18.68
CA ARG A 455 11.25 -16.86 17.69
C ARG A 455 10.97 -15.39 17.42
N PRO A 456 12.00 -14.57 17.18
CA PRO A 456 11.81 -13.19 16.79
C PRO A 456 11.24 -13.13 15.36
N PHE A 457 10.20 -12.33 15.17
CA PHE A 457 9.63 -12.00 13.86
C PHE A 457 9.78 -10.50 13.66
N TYR A 458 10.55 -10.11 12.67
CA TYR A 458 10.92 -8.72 12.41
C TYR A 458 9.97 -8.07 11.39
N THR A 459 10.03 -6.75 11.25
CA THR A 459 9.31 -6.00 10.21
C THR A 459 9.81 -6.32 8.79
N THR A 460 11.07 -6.75 8.67
CA THR A 460 11.68 -7.29 7.43
C THR A 460 12.40 -8.58 7.74
N PRO A 461 12.62 -9.49 6.77
CA PRO A 461 13.25 -10.78 7.04
C PRO A 461 14.56 -10.67 7.81
N ASP A 462 14.65 -11.38 8.94
CA ASP A 462 15.79 -11.40 9.85
C ASP A 462 16.23 -10.02 10.39
N GLY A 463 15.42 -8.98 10.24
CA GLY A 463 15.81 -7.60 10.59
C GLY A 463 16.96 -7.03 9.74
N LYS A 464 17.18 -7.56 8.54
CA LYS A 464 18.32 -7.21 7.68
C LYS A 464 18.03 -6.08 6.68
N GLY A 465 16.77 -5.75 6.45
CA GLY A 465 16.40 -4.63 5.57
C GLY A 465 17.04 -3.33 6.02
N LYS A 466 17.47 -2.49 5.08
CA LYS A 466 18.07 -1.19 5.34
C LYS A 466 17.33 -0.11 4.56
N ALA A 467 17.07 1.01 5.23
CA ALA A 467 16.49 2.17 4.56
C ALA A 467 17.46 2.71 3.49
N VAL A 468 16.92 3.05 2.33
CA VAL A 468 17.67 3.71 1.25
C VAL A 468 17.70 5.20 1.53
N MET A 469 18.72 5.63 2.26
CA MET A 469 18.84 7.01 2.74
C MET A 469 18.91 8.04 1.61
N GLU A 470 19.35 7.63 0.43
CA GLU A 470 19.38 8.50 -0.77
C GLU A 470 17.99 8.94 -1.22
N LEU A 471 16.94 8.25 -0.84
CA LEU A 471 15.55 8.61 -1.14
C LEU A 471 14.98 9.66 -0.17
N LEU A 472 15.63 9.86 0.98
CA LEU A 472 15.17 10.73 2.06
C LEU A 472 15.87 12.08 2.03
N SER A 473 15.15 13.14 2.46
CA SER A 473 15.63 14.54 2.51
C SER A 473 16.19 14.92 3.88
#